data_1994ba13d1cd2c559b6ae85bb2e02755
#
_entry.id   1994ba13d1cd2c559b6ae85bb2e02755
#
_cell.length_a   1.000
_cell.length_b   1.000
_cell.length_c   1.000
_cell.angle_alpha   90.00
_cell.angle_beta   90.00
_cell.angle_gamma   90.00
#
_symmetry.space_group_name_H-M   'P 1'
#
loop_
_entity.id
_entity.type
_entity.pdbx_description
1 polymer ?
#
loop_
_entity_poly.entity_id
_entity_poly.type
_entity_poly.pdbx_seq_one_letter_code
_entity_poly.pdbx_strand_id
1 'polypeptide(L)'
;CHDRCCRFLTAASSLIYDTYRIAVECTDPEKIARYARRLAAKEFRATDVDHGTEAVRFLSTITPQGLITYTDSVKTMCDRIYLIDDEWGAASRLLLHALRSSALSAKLDIISCYCPLSPYEKLEHLMIPTIGMAFITTNRYTNVELEPYRRIHAKRFTDMTKLKIRKQRISFNRKAAREMLDEAIRLLVEAKNIHDDIERYYISSMDYAKVNTKVEETLSKIKSITEKGG
;
A
#
# COMPACT_ATOMS: atom_id res chain seq x y z
N CYS A 1 -3.24 -13.27 21.42
CA CYS A 1 -3.23 -13.44 19.95
C CYS A 1 -2.46 -12.29 19.26
N HIS A 2 -2.79 -11.01 19.49
CA HIS A 2 -2.20 -9.87 18.79
C HIS A 2 -0.66 -9.80 18.88
N ASP A 3 -0.06 -9.94 20.06
CA ASP A 3 1.40 -9.92 20.22
C ASP A 3 2.09 -11.02 19.42
N ARG A 4 1.51 -12.22 19.39
CA ARG A 4 2.05 -13.32 18.57
C ARG A 4 1.93 -13.01 17.09
N CYS A 5 0.79 -12.49 16.65
CA CYS A 5 0.58 -12.04 15.28
C CYS A 5 1.65 -11.03 14.88
N CYS A 6 1.89 -9.98 15.68
CA CYS A 6 2.92 -8.97 15.41
C CYS A 6 4.32 -9.58 15.27
N ARG A 7 4.67 -10.59 16.08
CA ARG A 7 5.97 -11.27 15.96
C ARG A 7 6.12 -12.01 14.63
N PHE A 8 5.07 -12.70 14.17
CA PHE A 8 5.09 -13.37 12.86
C PHE A 8 5.15 -12.38 11.70
N LEU A 9 4.41 -11.26 11.78
CA LEU A 9 4.49 -10.19 10.79
C LEU A 9 5.89 -9.57 10.73
N THR A 10 6.54 -9.38 11.88
CA THR A 10 7.92 -8.87 11.96
C THR A 10 8.91 -9.85 11.33
N ALA A 11 8.77 -11.15 11.60
CA ALA A 11 9.59 -12.18 10.99
C ALA A 11 9.42 -12.24 9.46
N ALA A 12 8.17 -12.19 8.98
CA ALA A 12 7.86 -12.14 7.56
C ALA A 12 8.48 -10.89 6.89
N SER A 13 8.33 -9.72 7.52
CA SER A 13 8.91 -8.46 7.06
C SER A 13 10.43 -8.54 6.92
N SER A 14 11.12 -9.13 7.89
CA SER A 14 12.57 -9.32 7.88
C SER A 14 13.04 -10.18 6.69
N LEU A 15 12.33 -11.27 6.39
CA LEU A 15 12.64 -12.17 5.25
C LEU A 15 12.36 -11.48 3.91
N ILE A 16 11.27 -10.71 3.82
CA ILE A 16 10.94 -9.91 2.64
C ILE A 16 11.99 -8.81 2.43
N TYR A 17 12.44 -8.17 3.51
CA TYR A 17 13.48 -7.15 3.46
C TYR A 17 14.84 -7.72 3.01
N ASP A 18 15.22 -8.92 3.46
CA ASP A 18 16.43 -9.59 2.96
C ASP A 18 16.34 -9.86 1.45
N THR A 19 15.18 -10.29 0.96
CA THR A 19 14.95 -10.45 -0.49
C THR A 19 15.08 -9.13 -1.25
N TYR A 20 14.53 -8.05 -0.69
CA TYR A 20 14.66 -6.71 -1.23
C TYR A 20 16.12 -6.27 -1.32
N ARG A 21 16.92 -6.47 -0.28
CA ARG A 21 18.35 -6.14 -0.28
C ARG A 21 19.11 -6.83 -1.39
N ILE A 22 18.86 -8.13 -1.58
CA ILE A 22 19.46 -8.91 -2.69
C ILE A 22 19.04 -8.29 -4.04
N ALA A 23 17.79 -7.92 -4.21
CA ALA A 23 17.27 -7.37 -5.45
C ALA A 23 17.81 -5.97 -5.75
N VAL A 24 18.01 -5.13 -4.73
CA VAL A 24 18.62 -3.78 -4.88
C VAL A 24 20.03 -3.87 -5.45
N GLU A 25 20.86 -4.82 -5.00
CA GLU A 25 22.21 -5.04 -5.53
C GLU A 25 22.23 -5.42 -7.02
N CYS A 26 21.09 -5.91 -7.51
CA CYS A 26 20.91 -6.32 -8.92
C CYS A 26 20.12 -5.29 -9.73
N THR A 27 19.72 -4.15 -9.14
CA THR A 27 18.86 -3.14 -9.78
C THR A 27 19.70 -1.93 -10.19
N ASP A 28 19.45 -1.41 -11.40
CA ASP A 28 20.11 -0.21 -11.95
C ASP A 28 19.36 1.07 -11.52
N PRO A 29 19.86 1.79 -10.49
CA PRO A 29 19.19 2.97 -9.99
C PRO A 29 19.22 4.15 -10.96
N GLU A 30 20.27 4.26 -11.80
CA GLU A 30 20.36 5.35 -12.77
C GLU A 30 19.33 5.18 -13.89
N LYS A 31 19.13 3.94 -14.36
CA LYS A 31 18.11 3.63 -15.36
C LYS A 31 16.70 3.94 -14.84
N ILE A 32 16.46 3.66 -13.56
CA ILE A 32 15.19 4.01 -12.90
C ILE A 32 15.04 5.53 -12.82
N ALA A 33 16.06 6.25 -12.36
CA ALA A 33 16.03 7.70 -12.24
C ALA A 33 15.79 8.39 -13.59
N ARG A 34 16.46 7.92 -14.66
CA ARG A 34 16.22 8.41 -16.02
C ARG A 34 14.78 8.13 -16.49
N TYR A 35 14.24 6.95 -16.16
CA TYR A 35 12.87 6.60 -16.51
C TYR A 35 11.87 7.45 -15.73
N ALA A 36 12.06 7.64 -14.43
CA ALA A 36 11.20 8.46 -13.57
C ALA A 36 11.14 9.90 -14.06
N ARG A 37 12.30 10.51 -14.35
CA ARG A 37 12.38 11.89 -14.90
C ARG A 37 11.61 12.05 -16.19
N ARG A 38 11.77 11.11 -17.15
CA ARG A 38 11.02 11.15 -18.42
C ARG A 38 9.53 10.99 -18.23
N LEU A 39 9.13 10.11 -17.30
CA LEU A 39 7.73 9.88 -16.99
C LEU A 39 7.12 11.11 -16.30
N ALA A 40 7.81 11.68 -15.32
CA ALA A 40 7.37 12.89 -14.64
C ALA A 40 7.27 14.08 -15.61
N ALA A 41 8.27 14.30 -16.46
CA ALA A 41 8.25 15.38 -17.46
C ALA A 41 7.09 15.25 -18.47
N LYS A 42 6.67 14.02 -18.76
CA LYS A 42 5.54 13.75 -19.64
C LYS A 42 4.18 13.96 -18.96
N GLU A 43 4.05 13.49 -17.72
CA GLU A 43 2.75 13.34 -17.07
C GLU A 43 2.45 14.43 -16.01
N PHE A 44 3.48 14.97 -15.36
CA PHE A 44 3.30 15.95 -14.31
C PHE A 44 3.38 17.36 -14.87
N ARG A 45 2.25 18.06 -14.84
CA ARG A 45 2.19 19.48 -15.17
C ARG A 45 2.12 20.25 -13.86
N ALA A 46 2.93 21.29 -13.76
CA ALA A 46 2.89 22.18 -12.61
C ALA A 46 1.50 22.82 -12.49
N THR A 47 1.06 22.99 -11.26
CA THR A 47 -0.18 23.69 -10.89
C THR A 47 0.13 25.10 -10.41
N ASP A 48 -0.87 25.98 -10.38
CA ASP A 48 -0.72 27.37 -9.94
C ASP A 48 -0.70 27.53 -8.40
N VAL A 49 -0.74 26.42 -7.64
CA VAL A 49 -0.66 26.46 -6.18
C VAL A 49 0.78 26.68 -5.70
N ASP A 50 0.96 27.20 -4.50
CA ASP A 50 2.29 27.52 -3.97
C ASP A 50 3.13 26.29 -3.68
N HIS A 51 2.52 25.22 -3.18
CA HIS A 51 3.18 23.94 -2.85
C HIS A 51 2.21 22.77 -2.95
N GLY A 52 2.72 21.58 -3.27
CA GLY A 52 1.98 20.34 -3.19
C GLY A 52 2.01 19.77 -1.77
N THR A 53 0.93 19.14 -1.36
CA THR A 53 0.79 18.48 -0.06
C THR A 53 0.93 16.97 -0.17
N GLU A 54 1.31 16.32 0.94
CA GLU A 54 1.38 14.87 1.01
C GLU A 54 0.49 14.33 2.12
N ALA A 55 -0.44 13.47 1.75
CA ALA A 55 -1.18 12.66 2.69
C ALA A 55 -0.59 11.24 2.75
N VAL A 56 -0.27 10.77 3.96
CA VAL A 56 0.22 9.40 4.17
C VAL A 56 -0.95 8.49 4.54
N ARG A 57 -1.07 7.34 3.86
CA ARG A 57 -2.17 6.38 4.03
C ARG A 57 -1.67 4.94 3.88
N PHE A 58 -2.57 3.99 4.17
CA PHE A 58 -2.44 2.58 3.78
C PHE A 58 -3.50 2.25 2.74
N LEU A 59 -3.09 1.62 1.65
CA LEU A 59 -4.01 1.09 0.64
C LEU A 59 -4.24 -0.42 0.84
N SER A 60 -3.27 -1.08 1.46
CA SER A 60 -3.32 -2.51 1.76
C SER A 60 -3.31 -2.74 3.27
N THR A 61 -3.91 -3.82 3.72
CA THR A 61 -3.89 -4.24 5.13
C THR A 61 -3.90 -5.77 5.25
N ILE A 62 -3.46 -6.26 6.41
CA ILE A 62 -3.50 -7.68 6.75
C ILE A 62 -4.70 -7.90 7.66
N THR A 63 -5.60 -8.78 7.25
CA THR A 63 -6.89 -9.04 7.90
C THR A 63 -7.06 -10.54 8.16
N PRO A 64 -8.10 -10.95 8.91
CA PRO A 64 -8.47 -12.37 9.00
C PRO A 64 -8.77 -13.04 7.65
N GLN A 65 -9.11 -12.25 6.62
CA GLN A 65 -9.33 -12.73 5.24
C GLN A 65 -8.05 -12.78 4.39
N GLY A 66 -6.92 -12.39 4.96
CA GLY A 66 -5.64 -12.29 4.27
C GLY A 66 -5.18 -10.86 4.05
N LEU A 67 -4.23 -10.69 3.13
CA LEU A 67 -3.76 -9.38 2.71
C LEU A 67 -4.73 -8.83 1.66
N ILE A 68 -5.36 -7.70 1.99
CA ILE A 68 -6.36 -7.03 1.16
C ILE A 68 -5.81 -5.70 0.66
N THR A 69 -6.08 -5.37 -0.60
CA THR A 69 -5.80 -4.05 -1.19
C THR A 69 -7.11 -3.40 -1.62
N TYR A 70 -7.37 -2.19 -1.16
CA TYR A 70 -8.62 -1.45 -1.41
C TYR A 70 -8.59 -0.74 -2.77
N THR A 71 -8.72 -1.51 -3.84
CA THR A 71 -8.61 -1.02 -5.23
C THR A 71 -9.71 -0.06 -5.65
N ASP A 72 -10.89 -0.13 -5.02
CA ASP A 72 -12.01 0.75 -5.33
C ASP A 72 -11.70 2.22 -4.94
N SER A 73 -10.92 2.44 -3.88
CA SER A 73 -10.41 3.77 -3.54
C SER A 73 -9.54 4.35 -4.66
N VAL A 74 -8.75 3.52 -5.33
CA VAL A 74 -7.92 3.95 -6.47
C VAL A 74 -8.80 4.32 -7.66
N LYS A 75 -9.78 3.47 -8.01
CA LYS A 75 -10.69 3.70 -9.13
C LYS A 75 -11.53 4.96 -8.97
N THR A 76 -11.91 5.28 -7.71
CA THR A 76 -12.70 6.48 -7.41
C THR A 76 -11.89 7.77 -7.58
N MET A 77 -10.58 7.73 -7.31
CA MET A 77 -9.73 8.92 -7.30
C MET A 77 -8.88 9.08 -8.56
N CYS A 78 -8.63 8.00 -9.30
CA CYS A 78 -7.68 7.98 -10.40
C CYS A 78 -8.19 7.10 -11.55
N ASP A 79 -8.19 7.63 -12.76
CA ASP A 79 -8.59 6.96 -13.99
C ASP A 79 -7.39 6.43 -14.81
N ARG A 80 -6.20 7.01 -14.62
CA ARG A 80 -4.95 6.59 -15.29
C ARG A 80 -4.03 5.84 -14.34
N ILE A 81 -4.12 4.53 -14.36
CA ILE A 81 -3.40 3.65 -13.43
C ILE A 81 -2.15 3.08 -14.11
N TYR A 82 -0.98 3.40 -13.56
CA TYR A 82 0.28 2.76 -13.91
C TYR A 82 0.50 1.57 -12.96
N LEU A 83 0.41 0.35 -13.48
CA LEU A 83 0.63 -0.86 -12.70
C LEU A 83 2.11 -1.28 -12.79
N ILE A 84 2.78 -1.37 -11.66
CA ILE A 84 4.20 -1.70 -11.56
C ILE A 84 4.34 -3.15 -11.10
N ASP A 85 4.75 -4.04 -12.01
CA ASP A 85 5.03 -5.44 -11.70
C ASP A 85 6.42 -5.55 -11.09
N ASP A 86 6.53 -5.66 -9.77
CA ASP A 86 7.80 -5.81 -9.09
C ASP A 86 7.75 -6.90 -8.01
N GLU A 87 8.24 -8.07 -8.36
CA GLU A 87 8.27 -9.25 -7.49
C GLU A 87 9.08 -9.04 -6.21
N TRP A 88 10.12 -8.21 -6.26
CA TRP A 88 11.10 -8.05 -5.18
C TRP A 88 11.03 -6.70 -4.47
N GLY A 89 10.27 -5.77 -4.99
CA GLY A 89 10.05 -4.45 -4.42
C GLY A 89 11.23 -3.49 -4.52
N ALA A 90 12.27 -3.81 -5.32
CA ALA A 90 13.47 -2.99 -5.41
C ALA A 90 13.31 -1.84 -6.41
N ALA A 91 12.86 -2.14 -7.61
CA ALA A 91 12.69 -1.12 -8.65
C ALA A 91 11.49 -0.22 -8.37
N SER A 92 10.38 -0.78 -7.89
CA SER A 92 9.18 -0.01 -7.54
C SER A 92 9.46 1.00 -6.44
N ARG A 93 10.17 0.62 -5.37
CA ARG A 93 10.52 1.52 -4.28
C ARG A 93 11.32 2.73 -4.79
N LEU A 94 12.38 2.49 -5.58
CA LEU A 94 13.19 3.57 -6.15
C LEU A 94 12.39 4.46 -7.11
N LEU A 95 11.58 3.84 -7.97
CA LEU A 95 10.74 4.55 -8.93
C LEU A 95 9.70 5.43 -8.23
N LEU A 96 8.98 4.88 -7.25
CA LEU A 96 7.94 5.60 -6.52
C LEU A 96 8.52 6.77 -5.72
N HIS A 97 9.68 6.61 -5.06
CA HIS A 97 10.34 7.73 -4.38
C HIS A 97 10.74 8.84 -5.35
N ALA A 98 11.28 8.51 -6.51
CA ALA A 98 11.62 9.49 -7.54
C ALA A 98 10.38 10.22 -8.09
N LEU A 99 9.29 9.49 -8.35
CA LEU A 99 8.02 10.06 -8.81
C LEU A 99 7.36 10.93 -7.73
N ARG A 100 7.38 10.49 -6.46
CA ARG A 100 6.91 11.25 -5.31
C ARG A 100 7.61 12.61 -5.24
N SER A 101 8.94 12.62 -5.26
CA SER A 101 9.73 13.86 -5.23
C SER A 101 9.42 14.76 -6.43
N SER A 102 9.28 14.18 -7.62
CA SER A 102 8.94 14.94 -8.84
C SER A 102 7.53 15.53 -8.78
N ALA A 103 6.55 14.81 -8.23
CA ALA A 103 5.17 15.29 -8.09
C ALA A 103 5.10 16.47 -7.11
N LEU A 104 5.74 16.37 -5.95
CA LEU A 104 5.82 17.47 -4.98
C LEU A 104 6.56 18.68 -5.56
N SER A 105 7.64 18.47 -6.31
CA SER A 105 8.35 19.57 -7.00
C SER A 105 7.49 20.22 -8.09
N ALA A 106 6.56 19.48 -8.69
CA ALA A 106 5.56 20.01 -9.62
C ALA A 106 4.32 20.58 -8.90
N LYS A 107 4.38 20.72 -7.57
CA LYS A 107 3.32 21.29 -6.72
C LYS A 107 2.01 20.50 -6.77
N LEU A 108 2.08 19.19 -7.00
CA LEU A 108 0.92 18.30 -7.02
C LEU A 108 0.67 17.72 -5.63
N ASP A 109 -0.60 17.67 -5.23
CA ASP A 109 -1.03 16.94 -4.05
C ASP A 109 -0.95 15.44 -4.29
N ILE A 110 -0.37 14.73 -3.32
CA ILE A 110 -0.13 13.30 -3.43
C ILE A 110 -0.67 12.53 -2.22
N ILE A 111 -1.01 11.27 -2.47
CA ILE A 111 -1.29 10.29 -1.43
C ILE A 111 -0.23 9.19 -1.53
N SER A 112 0.64 9.15 -0.53
CA SER A 112 1.68 8.14 -0.39
C SER A 112 1.18 6.98 0.44
N CYS A 113 1.06 5.80 -0.18
CA CYS A 113 0.58 4.59 0.50
C CYS A 113 1.75 3.68 0.82
N TYR A 114 1.98 3.45 2.11
CA TYR A 114 3.06 2.61 2.61
C TYR A 114 2.63 1.15 2.79
N CYS A 115 3.60 0.26 2.71
CA CYS A 115 3.37 -1.17 2.90
C CYS A 115 3.07 -1.47 4.39
N PRO A 116 2.01 -2.22 4.71
CA PRO A 116 1.68 -2.54 6.10
C PRO A 116 2.75 -3.38 6.82
N LEU A 117 3.59 -4.10 6.08
CA LEU A 117 4.73 -4.85 6.63
C LEU A 117 5.99 -3.99 6.84
N SER A 118 6.05 -2.79 6.26
CA SER A 118 7.18 -1.85 6.37
C SER A 118 6.67 -0.41 6.29
N PRO A 119 5.89 0.03 7.30
CA PRO A 119 5.08 1.26 7.22
C PRO A 119 5.88 2.55 7.21
N TYR A 120 7.14 2.50 7.60
CA TYR A 120 8.00 3.69 7.66
C TYR A 120 9.01 3.79 6.51
N GLU A 121 9.25 2.68 5.80
CA GLU A 121 10.34 2.61 4.83
C GLU A 121 9.89 2.32 3.41
N LYS A 122 8.84 1.49 3.23
CA LYS A 122 8.45 1.03 1.90
C LYS A 122 7.23 1.79 1.40
N LEU A 123 7.47 2.82 0.58
CA LEU A 123 6.42 3.39 -0.27
C LEU A 123 5.98 2.33 -1.29
N GLU A 124 4.73 1.92 -1.23
CA GLU A 124 4.19 0.81 -2.03
C GLU A 124 3.31 1.30 -3.19
N HIS A 125 2.54 2.37 -2.96
CA HIS A 125 1.71 2.98 -3.99
C HIS A 125 1.76 4.51 -3.86
N LEU A 126 1.55 5.19 -4.98
CA LEU A 126 1.49 6.65 -5.05
C LEU A 126 0.27 7.04 -5.87
N MET A 127 -0.60 7.88 -5.32
CA MET A 127 -1.73 8.45 -6.03
C MET A 127 -1.58 9.97 -6.13
N ILE A 128 -2.00 10.52 -7.24
CA ILE A 128 -1.98 11.96 -7.55
C ILE A 128 -3.38 12.32 -8.06
N PRO A 129 -4.37 12.48 -7.15
CA PRO A 129 -5.78 12.67 -7.54
C PRO A 129 -6.01 13.89 -8.41
N THR A 130 -5.28 14.98 -8.18
CA THR A 130 -5.40 16.24 -8.94
C THR A 130 -5.25 16.05 -10.46
N ILE A 131 -4.47 15.06 -10.88
CA ILE A 131 -4.29 14.72 -12.31
C ILE A 131 -4.87 13.36 -12.67
N GLY A 132 -5.68 12.76 -11.78
CA GLY A 132 -6.33 11.46 -12.00
C GLY A 132 -5.35 10.30 -12.17
N MET A 133 -4.19 10.32 -11.53
CA MET A 133 -3.11 9.35 -11.80
C MET A 133 -2.73 8.54 -10.56
N ALA A 134 -2.50 7.23 -10.77
CA ALA A 134 -1.99 6.34 -9.72
C ALA A 134 -0.86 5.45 -10.23
N PHE A 135 0.10 5.20 -9.36
CA PHE A 135 1.20 4.25 -9.52
C PHE A 135 1.04 3.15 -8.48
N ILE A 136 0.58 1.99 -8.91
CA ILE A 136 0.20 0.87 -8.04
C ILE A 136 1.17 -0.28 -8.26
N THR A 137 1.81 -0.74 -7.20
CA THR A 137 2.70 -1.91 -7.25
C THR A 137 1.89 -3.18 -7.09
N THR A 138 2.21 -4.18 -7.90
CA THR A 138 1.69 -5.53 -7.78
C THR A 138 2.84 -6.55 -7.69
N ASN A 139 2.63 -7.57 -6.87
CA ASN A 139 3.56 -8.68 -6.67
C ASN A 139 2.77 -9.91 -6.19
N ARG A 140 3.46 -10.99 -5.81
CA ARG A 140 2.83 -12.24 -5.36
C ARG A 140 2.07 -12.14 -4.03
N TYR A 141 2.44 -11.19 -3.17
CA TYR A 141 1.76 -10.98 -1.89
C TYR A 141 0.58 -10.04 -2.06
N THR A 142 0.70 -9.09 -2.99
CA THR A 142 -0.28 -8.04 -3.27
C THR A 142 -0.72 -8.15 -4.73
N ASN A 143 -1.57 -9.15 -5.02
CA ASN A 143 -2.19 -9.22 -6.35
C ASN A 143 -3.28 -8.16 -6.44
N VAL A 144 -3.15 -7.26 -7.40
CA VAL A 144 -4.05 -6.12 -7.59
C VAL A 144 -4.80 -6.31 -8.90
N GLU A 145 -6.13 -6.44 -8.82
CA GLU A 145 -7.02 -6.55 -9.97
C GLU A 145 -7.48 -5.15 -10.41
N LEU A 146 -6.65 -4.50 -11.20
CA LEU A 146 -6.93 -3.21 -11.83
C LEU A 146 -6.60 -3.28 -13.32
N GLU A 147 -7.45 -2.68 -14.14
CA GLU A 147 -7.12 -2.47 -15.56
C GLU A 147 -6.13 -1.31 -15.68
N PRO A 148 -4.89 -1.57 -16.12
CA PRO A 148 -3.88 -0.52 -16.17
C PRO A 148 -4.00 0.31 -17.44
N TYR A 149 -3.88 1.64 -17.31
CA TYR A 149 -3.55 2.52 -18.43
C TYR A 149 -2.20 2.13 -19.05
N ARG A 150 -1.22 1.77 -18.19
CA ARG A 150 0.09 1.26 -18.62
C ARG A 150 0.69 0.33 -17.55
N ARG A 151 1.39 -0.71 -18.04
CA ARG A 151 2.13 -1.64 -17.20
C ARG A 151 3.64 -1.37 -17.27
N ILE A 152 4.29 -1.35 -16.10
CA ILE A 152 5.74 -1.15 -15.95
C ILE A 152 6.32 -2.42 -15.35
N HIS A 153 7.11 -3.15 -16.13
CA HIS A 153 7.76 -4.37 -15.66
C HIS A 153 9.12 -4.04 -15.02
N ALA A 154 9.25 -4.23 -13.71
CA ALA A 154 10.46 -3.96 -12.94
C ALA A 154 11.70 -4.73 -13.43
N LYS A 155 11.50 -5.92 -14.01
CA LYS A 155 12.56 -6.76 -14.60
C LYS A 155 13.44 -6.00 -15.60
N ARG A 156 12.91 -4.97 -16.28
CA ARG A 156 13.68 -4.14 -17.22
C ARG A 156 14.81 -3.33 -16.57
N PHE A 157 14.75 -3.16 -15.25
CA PHE A 157 15.71 -2.42 -14.44
C PHE A 157 16.63 -3.33 -13.64
N THR A 158 16.44 -4.64 -13.72
CA THR A 158 17.12 -5.64 -12.88
C THR A 158 18.04 -6.52 -13.72
N ASP A 159 19.27 -6.70 -13.26
CA ASP A 159 20.18 -7.71 -13.81
C ASP A 159 19.74 -9.11 -13.35
N MET A 160 18.98 -9.76 -14.22
CA MET A 160 18.43 -11.09 -13.94
C MET A 160 19.50 -12.18 -13.83
N THR A 161 20.68 -11.97 -14.41
CA THR A 161 21.78 -12.94 -14.33
C THR A 161 22.38 -12.95 -12.93
N LYS A 162 22.68 -11.76 -12.39
CA LYS A 162 23.13 -11.60 -11.00
C LYS A 162 22.09 -12.11 -10.01
N LEU A 163 20.83 -11.81 -10.23
CA LEU A 163 19.73 -12.23 -9.34
C LEU A 163 19.58 -13.76 -9.30
N LYS A 164 19.74 -14.43 -10.43
CA LYS A 164 19.68 -15.91 -10.51
C LYS A 164 20.68 -16.61 -9.61
N ILE A 165 21.86 -16.04 -9.37
CA ILE A 165 22.88 -16.59 -8.47
C ILE A 165 22.34 -16.71 -7.03
N ARG A 166 21.44 -15.80 -6.61
CA ARG A 166 20.83 -15.77 -5.28
C ARG A 166 19.47 -16.49 -5.20
N LYS A 167 19.08 -17.23 -6.25
CA LYS A 167 17.75 -17.85 -6.37
C LYS A 167 17.37 -18.74 -5.16
N GLN A 168 18.31 -19.50 -4.63
CA GLN A 168 18.02 -20.39 -3.49
C GLN A 168 17.61 -19.59 -2.25
N ARG A 169 18.37 -18.53 -1.89
CA ARG A 169 18.08 -17.67 -0.76
C ARG A 169 16.75 -16.93 -0.94
N ILE A 170 16.51 -16.37 -2.11
CA ILE A 170 15.23 -15.71 -2.45
C ILE A 170 14.07 -16.71 -2.33
N SER A 171 14.23 -17.94 -2.80
CA SER A 171 13.20 -18.98 -2.71
C SER A 171 12.92 -19.40 -1.28
N PHE A 172 13.96 -19.54 -0.45
CA PHE A 172 13.83 -19.82 0.98
C PHE A 172 13.07 -18.70 1.68
N ASN A 173 13.54 -17.45 1.55
CA ASN A 173 12.91 -16.28 2.17
C ASN A 173 11.44 -16.18 1.82
N ARG A 174 11.10 -16.40 0.55
CA ARG A 174 9.71 -16.34 0.07
C ARG A 174 8.83 -17.40 0.72
N LYS A 175 9.31 -18.64 0.82
CA LYS A 175 8.56 -19.73 1.46
C LYS A 175 8.36 -19.44 2.95
N ALA A 176 9.45 -19.11 3.65
CA ALA A 176 9.40 -18.81 5.07
C ALA A 176 8.53 -17.58 5.38
N ALA A 177 8.63 -16.50 4.59
CA ALA A 177 7.78 -15.33 4.77
C ALA A 177 6.29 -15.67 4.58
N ARG A 178 5.94 -16.53 3.61
CA ARG A 178 4.57 -16.98 3.42
C ARG A 178 4.05 -17.73 4.62
N GLU A 179 4.79 -18.71 5.13
CA GLU A 179 4.42 -19.46 6.34
C GLU A 179 4.19 -18.53 7.54
N MET A 180 5.05 -17.52 7.71
CA MET A 180 4.89 -16.52 8.78
C MET A 180 3.63 -15.66 8.59
N LEU A 181 3.33 -15.25 7.34
CA LEU A 181 2.12 -14.51 7.04
C LEU A 181 0.85 -15.33 7.25
N ASP A 182 0.86 -16.59 6.81
CA ASP A 182 -0.28 -17.49 6.95
C ASP A 182 -0.57 -17.76 8.44
N GLU A 183 0.47 -17.95 9.28
CA GLU A 183 0.31 -18.08 10.72
C GLU A 183 -0.19 -16.78 11.38
N ALA A 184 0.29 -15.60 10.95
CA ALA A 184 -0.22 -14.33 11.44
C ALA A 184 -1.71 -14.15 11.12
N ILE A 185 -2.14 -14.51 9.91
CA ILE A 185 -3.55 -14.47 9.49
C ILE A 185 -4.39 -15.42 10.33
N ARG A 186 -3.90 -16.65 10.57
CA ARG A 186 -4.58 -17.62 11.44
C ARG A 186 -4.81 -17.06 12.86
N LEU A 187 -3.82 -16.36 13.42
CA LEU A 187 -3.94 -15.71 14.72
C LEU A 187 -4.93 -14.54 14.72
N LEU A 188 -5.05 -13.81 13.61
CA LEU A 188 -6.08 -12.77 13.45
C LEU A 188 -7.49 -13.37 13.40
N VAL A 189 -7.67 -14.52 12.71
CA VAL A 189 -8.93 -15.26 12.71
C VAL A 189 -9.30 -15.69 14.13
N GLU A 190 -8.35 -16.25 14.89
CA GLU A 190 -8.55 -16.64 16.28
C GLU A 190 -8.95 -15.43 17.15
N ALA A 191 -8.23 -14.31 17.00
CA ALA A 191 -8.53 -13.08 17.73
C ALA A 191 -9.92 -12.54 17.38
N LYS A 192 -10.32 -12.59 16.11
CA LYS A 192 -11.66 -12.19 15.68
C LYS A 192 -12.74 -13.07 16.30
N ASN A 193 -12.57 -14.39 16.30
CA ASN A 193 -13.54 -15.31 16.88
C ASN A 193 -13.74 -15.05 18.39
N ILE A 194 -12.65 -14.81 19.13
CA ILE A 194 -12.74 -14.44 20.55
C ILE A 194 -13.48 -13.12 20.74
N HIS A 195 -13.20 -12.14 19.88
CA HIS A 195 -13.90 -10.85 19.90
C HIS A 195 -15.40 -11.02 19.63
N ASP A 196 -15.77 -11.79 18.62
CA ASP A 196 -17.17 -12.03 18.25
C ASP A 196 -17.93 -12.77 19.39
N ASP A 197 -17.25 -13.68 20.09
CA ASP A 197 -17.83 -14.34 21.27
C ASP A 197 -18.07 -13.35 22.44
N ILE A 198 -17.12 -12.46 22.69
CA ILE A 198 -17.27 -11.41 23.72
C ILE A 198 -18.39 -10.43 23.32
N GLU A 199 -18.49 -10.06 22.07
CA GLU A 199 -19.49 -9.13 21.55
C GLU A 199 -20.92 -9.62 21.80
N ARG A 200 -21.17 -10.93 21.73
CA ARG A 200 -22.50 -11.52 22.02
C ARG A 200 -23.01 -11.15 23.40
N TYR A 201 -22.12 -11.04 24.40
CA TYR A 201 -22.53 -10.62 25.76
C TYR A 201 -22.93 -9.15 25.82
N TYR A 202 -22.28 -8.29 25.03
CA TYR A 202 -22.61 -6.86 24.98
C TYR A 202 -23.89 -6.60 24.18
N ILE A 203 -24.10 -7.29 23.06
CA ILE A 203 -25.27 -7.11 22.20
C ILE A 203 -26.57 -7.28 22.98
N SER A 204 -26.67 -8.30 23.84
CA SER A 204 -27.87 -8.55 24.64
C SER A 204 -28.16 -7.49 25.72
N SER A 205 -27.15 -6.69 26.09
CA SER A 205 -27.24 -5.66 27.11
C SER A 205 -27.29 -4.24 26.53
N MET A 206 -27.25 -4.11 25.22
CA MET A 206 -27.21 -2.81 24.53
C MET A 206 -28.60 -2.19 24.40
N ASP A 207 -28.74 -0.93 24.80
CA ASP A 207 -29.94 -0.12 24.55
C ASP A 207 -29.87 0.52 23.15
N TYR A 208 -30.38 -0.19 22.17
CA TYR A 208 -30.34 0.24 20.77
C TYR A 208 -31.17 1.51 20.50
N ALA A 209 -32.18 1.82 21.33
CA ALA A 209 -32.93 3.06 21.18
C ALA A 209 -32.04 4.27 21.50
N LYS A 210 -31.23 4.19 22.56
CA LYS A 210 -30.25 5.24 22.89
C LYS A 210 -29.15 5.35 21.84
N VAL A 211 -28.71 4.24 21.29
CA VAL A 211 -27.71 4.24 20.19
C VAL A 211 -28.27 5.00 18.97
N ASN A 212 -29.49 4.66 18.53
CA ASN A 212 -30.13 5.31 17.39
C ASN A 212 -30.33 6.83 17.62
N THR A 213 -30.78 7.24 18.79
CA THR A 213 -30.87 8.65 19.15
C THR A 213 -29.51 9.35 19.02
N LYS A 214 -28.44 8.70 19.48
CA LYS A 214 -27.09 9.24 19.38
C LYS A 214 -26.57 9.34 17.92
N VAL A 215 -26.94 8.40 17.09
CA VAL A 215 -26.65 8.44 15.64
C VAL A 215 -27.33 9.64 15.00
N GLU A 216 -28.62 9.84 15.26
CA GLU A 216 -29.40 10.98 14.71
C GLU A 216 -28.83 12.33 15.16
N GLU A 217 -28.49 12.49 16.44
CA GLU A 217 -27.82 13.69 16.97
C GLU A 217 -26.50 13.96 16.25
N THR A 218 -25.72 12.92 16.03
CA THR A 218 -24.39 13.02 15.38
C THR A 218 -24.53 13.40 13.90
N LEU A 219 -25.46 12.77 13.19
CA LEU A 219 -25.76 13.10 11.79
C LEU A 219 -26.24 14.55 11.64
N SER A 220 -27.09 15.01 12.55
CA SER A 220 -27.56 16.41 12.54
C SER A 220 -26.40 17.39 12.73
N LYS A 221 -25.47 17.08 13.64
CA LYS A 221 -24.25 17.91 13.84
C LYS A 221 -23.36 17.93 12.58
N ILE A 222 -23.14 16.78 11.94
CA ILE A 222 -22.35 16.71 10.70
C ILE A 222 -23.00 17.57 9.62
N LYS A 223 -24.31 17.43 9.39
CA LYS A 223 -25.04 18.24 8.40
C LYS A 223 -24.90 19.74 8.67
N SER A 224 -25.04 20.15 9.93
CA SER A 224 -24.91 21.56 10.30
C SER A 224 -23.51 22.15 10.08
N ILE A 225 -22.46 21.32 10.13
CA ILE A 225 -21.08 21.74 9.83
C ILE A 225 -20.89 21.86 8.32
N THR A 226 -21.42 20.92 7.56
CA THR A 226 -21.31 20.91 6.09
C THR A 226 -22.05 22.10 5.46
N GLU A 227 -23.22 22.48 6.01
CA GLU A 227 -24.01 23.65 5.55
C GLU A 227 -23.38 25.00 5.90
N LYS A 228 -22.51 25.06 6.92
CA LYS A 228 -21.79 26.30 7.33
C LYS A 228 -20.46 26.50 6.65
N GLY A 229 -19.96 25.49 5.94
CA GLY A 229 -18.65 25.50 5.28
C GLY A 229 -18.69 25.56 3.75
N GLY A 230 -19.90 25.81 3.17
CA GLY A 230 -20.12 25.95 1.73
C GLY A 230 -20.22 27.42 1.27
#